data_f46e0d6278830d854cf8b41a7591f8e9
#
_entry.id   f46e0d6278830d854cf8b41a7591f8e9
#
_cell.length_a   1.000
_cell.length_b   1.000
_cell.length_c   1.000
_cell.angle_alpha   90.00
_cell.angle_beta   90.00
_cell.angle_gamma   90.00
#
_symmetry.space_group_name_H-M   'P 1'
#
loop_
_entity.id
_entity.type
_entity.pdbx_description
1 polymer ?
#
loop_
_entity_poly.entity_id
_entity_poly.type
_entity_poly.pdbx_seq_one_letter_code
_entity_poly.pdbx_strand_id
1 'polypeptide(L)'
;MIKIIILVYIFFFLNTNLLLAEEYFSTLRNDIVNLRQGPSKDYPVKIFYKKKYLPVFVQDTSYNWRKIRDHENNSGWIHLSQLSKKKAAITIDDRVILFKNATIFSTPLAVLEKGRLCLISKCGEEWCKVKTGKYKGWIKKQSLWGKL
;
A
#
# COMPACT_ATOMS: atom_id res chain seq x y z
N MET A 1 -35.49 26.53 32.47
CA MET A 1 -35.19 26.69 31.05
C MET A 1 -33.70 26.65 30.74
N ILE A 2 -32.83 27.35 31.46
CA ILE A 2 -31.37 27.41 31.20
C ILE A 2 -30.68 26.03 31.31
N LYS A 3 -31.06 25.16 32.29
CA LYS A 3 -30.47 23.82 32.47
C LYS A 3 -30.76 22.86 31.29
N ILE A 4 -31.91 22.97 30.66
CA ILE A 4 -32.29 22.12 29.50
C ILE A 4 -31.52 22.53 28.25
N ILE A 5 -31.28 23.84 28.07
CA ILE A 5 -30.51 24.36 26.93
C ILE A 5 -29.03 23.92 26.99
N ILE A 6 -28.44 23.88 28.19
CA ILE A 6 -27.06 23.43 28.40
C ILE A 6 -26.93 21.92 28.10
N LEU A 7 -27.93 21.08 28.46
CA LEU A 7 -27.91 19.65 28.19
C LEU A 7 -28.03 19.35 26.67
N VAL A 8 -28.83 20.12 25.92
CA VAL A 8 -28.97 19.99 24.48
C VAL A 8 -27.66 20.41 23.77
N TYR A 9 -26.97 21.45 24.25
CA TYR A 9 -25.68 21.90 23.69
C TYR A 9 -24.57 20.85 23.91
N ILE A 10 -24.52 20.20 25.07
CA ILE A 10 -23.54 19.12 25.37
C ILE A 10 -23.79 17.90 24.47
N PHE A 11 -25.06 17.57 24.18
CA PHE A 11 -25.40 16.43 23.32
C PHE A 11 -25.06 16.69 21.84
N PHE A 12 -25.03 17.95 21.39
CA PHE A 12 -24.67 18.30 20.00
C PHE A 12 -23.16 18.24 19.73
N PHE A 13 -22.33 18.46 20.77
CA PHE A 13 -20.87 18.39 20.65
C PHE A 13 -20.29 16.96 20.69
N LEU A 14 -21.06 15.95 21.09
CA LEU A 14 -20.60 14.56 21.20
C LEU A 14 -20.72 13.74 19.91
N ASN A 15 -21.26 14.34 18.82
CA ASN A 15 -21.43 13.65 17.54
C ASN A 15 -20.48 14.14 16.44
N THR A 16 -19.30 14.62 16.76
CA THR A 16 -18.26 14.76 15.74
C THR A 16 -17.70 13.38 15.42
N ASN A 17 -18.36 12.67 14.51
CA ASN A 17 -17.74 11.55 13.82
C ASN A 17 -16.53 12.12 13.07
N LEU A 18 -15.35 11.98 13.65
CA LEU A 18 -14.09 12.13 12.94
C LEU A 18 -14.12 11.06 11.83
N LEU A 19 -14.49 11.47 10.64
CA LEU A 19 -14.27 10.69 9.42
C LEU A 19 -12.76 10.60 9.24
N LEU A 20 -12.16 9.59 9.90
CA LEU A 20 -10.77 9.22 9.61
C LEU A 20 -10.75 8.73 8.16
N ALA A 21 -9.88 9.31 7.36
CA ALA A 21 -9.65 8.83 6.01
C ALA A 21 -9.23 7.36 6.11
N GLU A 22 -9.89 6.48 5.34
CA GLU A 22 -9.57 5.06 5.34
C GLU A 22 -8.18 4.88 4.72
N GLU A 23 -7.26 4.31 5.50
CA GLU A 23 -5.91 3.98 5.07
C GLU A 23 -5.88 2.56 4.49
N TYR A 24 -5.28 2.40 3.32
CA TYR A 24 -5.22 1.09 2.66
C TYR A 24 -4.05 0.98 1.68
N PHE A 25 -3.66 -0.25 1.37
CA PHE A 25 -2.70 -0.51 0.30
C PHE A 25 -3.36 -0.54 -1.07
N SER A 26 -2.67 0.06 -2.05
CA SER A 26 -2.97 -0.02 -3.47
C SER A 26 -1.70 -0.34 -4.25
N THR A 27 -1.80 -0.47 -5.56
CA THR A 27 -0.64 -0.66 -6.44
C THR A 27 -0.73 0.27 -7.65
N LEU A 28 0.40 0.59 -8.27
CA LEU A 28 0.43 1.42 -9.45
C LEU A 28 -0.08 0.65 -10.67
N ARG A 29 -0.93 1.29 -11.48
CA ARG A 29 -1.58 0.67 -12.64
C ARG A 29 -0.67 0.62 -13.86
N ASN A 30 0.11 1.67 -14.07
CA ASN A 30 0.87 1.90 -15.31
C ASN A 30 2.36 1.77 -15.07
N ASP A 31 3.12 1.61 -16.16
CA ASP A 31 4.58 1.55 -16.11
C ASP A 31 5.22 2.87 -15.70
N ILE A 32 4.53 3.99 -16.00
CA ILE A 32 4.95 5.33 -15.54
C ILE A 32 3.79 5.97 -14.79
N VAL A 33 4.06 6.39 -13.55
CA VAL A 33 3.10 7.09 -12.69
C VAL A 33 3.76 8.29 -12.03
N ASN A 34 3.09 9.43 -12.08
CA ASN A 34 3.57 10.70 -11.53
C ASN A 34 3.09 10.89 -10.10
N LEU A 35 4.01 10.99 -9.15
CA LEU A 35 3.76 11.49 -7.81
C LEU A 35 3.90 13.02 -7.80
N ARG A 36 2.85 13.73 -7.41
CA ARG A 36 2.81 15.20 -7.40
C ARG A 36 2.84 15.78 -5.99
N GLN A 37 3.19 17.04 -5.88
CA GLN A 37 3.22 17.76 -4.60
C GLN A 37 1.82 18.02 -4.02
N GLY A 38 0.78 18.08 -4.85
CA GLY A 38 -0.59 18.35 -4.43
C GLY A 38 -1.62 17.64 -5.31
N PRO A 39 -2.91 17.70 -4.92
CA PRO A 39 -4.01 16.95 -5.53
C PRO A 39 -4.57 17.65 -6.80
N SER A 40 -3.70 17.97 -7.76
CA SER A 40 -4.06 18.53 -9.06
C SER A 40 -2.95 18.31 -10.07
N LYS A 41 -3.27 18.38 -11.36
CA LYS A 41 -2.28 18.35 -12.45
C LYS A 41 -1.38 19.58 -12.48
N ASP A 42 -1.80 20.67 -11.86
CA ASP A 42 -1.07 21.94 -11.80
C ASP A 42 0.10 21.89 -10.83
N TYR A 43 0.08 20.93 -9.88
CA TYR A 43 1.19 20.75 -8.97
C TYR A 43 2.36 20.03 -9.66
N PRO A 44 3.61 20.44 -9.36
CA PRO A 44 4.80 19.83 -9.95
C PRO A 44 4.93 18.36 -9.57
N VAL A 45 5.54 17.58 -10.46
CA VAL A 45 5.88 16.18 -10.23
C VAL A 45 7.11 16.11 -9.34
N LYS A 46 7.04 15.33 -8.26
CA LYS A 46 8.14 15.03 -7.34
C LYS A 46 8.93 13.81 -7.78
N ILE A 47 8.21 12.75 -8.16
CA ILE A 47 8.79 11.45 -8.51
C ILE A 47 8.05 10.87 -9.71
N PHE A 48 8.82 10.29 -10.62
CA PHE A 48 8.32 9.45 -11.71
C PHE A 48 8.57 7.98 -11.33
N TYR A 49 7.52 7.27 -10.92
CA TYR A 49 7.60 5.84 -10.73
C TYR A 49 7.63 5.14 -12.09
N LYS A 50 8.58 4.23 -12.28
CA LYS A 50 8.78 3.48 -13.53
C LYS A 50 8.54 1.98 -13.36
N LYS A 51 7.65 1.60 -12.46
CA LYS A 51 7.38 0.19 -12.17
C LYS A 51 5.91 -0.08 -11.94
N LYS A 52 5.28 -0.80 -12.85
CA LYS A 52 3.91 -1.28 -12.73
C LYS A 52 3.76 -2.18 -11.51
N TYR A 53 2.60 -2.07 -10.84
CA TYR A 53 2.25 -2.80 -9.62
C TYR A 53 3.11 -2.51 -8.39
N LEU A 54 3.95 -1.47 -8.42
CA LEU A 54 4.63 -1.02 -7.20
C LEU A 54 3.57 -0.73 -6.13
N PRO A 55 3.69 -1.31 -4.92
CA PRO A 55 2.74 -1.05 -3.85
C PRO A 55 2.93 0.37 -3.29
N VAL A 56 1.82 0.97 -2.91
CA VAL A 56 1.75 2.27 -2.24
C VAL A 56 0.70 2.22 -1.14
N PHE A 57 0.93 2.96 -0.06
CA PHE A 57 0.01 3.07 1.05
C PHE A 57 -0.78 4.37 0.92
N VAL A 58 -2.10 4.29 0.74
CA VAL A 58 -3.00 5.44 0.63
C VAL A 58 -3.31 5.93 2.03
N GLN A 59 -3.07 7.23 2.28
CA GLN A 59 -3.21 7.87 3.58
C GLN A 59 -4.34 8.90 3.63
N ASP A 60 -4.70 9.48 2.48
CA ASP A 60 -5.70 10.53 2.41
C ASP A 60 -6.34 10.61 1.02
N THR A 61 -7.48 11.29 0.93
CA THR A 61 -8.28 11.44 -0.28
C THR A 61 -8.68 12.89 -0.48
N SER A 62 -8.52 13.38 -1.71
CA SER A 62 -9.04 14.65 -2.15
C SER A 62 -9.65 14.48 -3.54
N TYR A 63 -10.99 14.42 -3.65
CA TYR A 63 -11.70 14.09 -4.90
C TYR A 63 -11.11 12.84 -5.59
N ASN A 64 -10.64 12.98 -6.84
CA ASN A 64 -10.03 11.90 -7.62
C ASN A 64 -8.52 11.72 -7.35
N TRP A 65 -7.99 12.30 -6.28
CA TRP A 65 -6.60 12.20 -5.89
C TRP A 65 -6.45 11.43 -4.59
N ARG A 66 -5.35 10.69 -4.49
CA ARG A 66 -4.98 9.93 -3.30
C ARG A 66 -3.60 10.36 -2.83
N LYS A 67 -3.49 10.77 -1.57
CA LYS A 67 -2.21 10.96 -0.93
C LYS A 67 -1.64 9.61 -0.59
N ILE A 68 -0.45 9.34 -1.09
CA ILE A 68 0.22 8.05 -0.88
C ILE A 68 1.56 8.22 -0.19
N ARG A 69 2.01 7.12 0.39
CA ARG A 69 3.37 6.92 0.87
C ARG A 69 3.93 5.64 0.24
N ASP A 70 5.16 5.69 -0.27
CA ASP A 70 5.86 4.51 -0.77
C ASP A 70 6.70 3.84 0.34
N HIS A 71 7.40 2.77 0.01
CA HIS A 71 8.23 2.00 0.95
C HIS A 71 9.50 2.73 1.41
N GLU A 72 9.89 3.80 0.73
CA GLU A 72 11.02 4.67 1.09
C GLU A 72 10.55 5.93 1.82
N ASN A 73 9.27 5.98 2.23
CA ASN A 73 8.62 7.11 2.90
C ASN A 73 8.47 8.38 2.04
N ASN A 74 8.59 8.28 0.71
CA ASN A 74 8.22 9.38 -0.15
C ASN A 74 6.71 9.54 -0.15
N SER A 75 6.22 10.76 0.03
CA SER A 75 4.79 11.07 0.07
C SER A 75 4.41 12.12 -0.98
N GLY A 76 3.20 12.02 -1.49
CA GLY A 76 2.62 12.95 -2.46
C GLY A 76 1.28 12.44 -2.98
N TRP A 77 0.82 13.01 -4.09
CA TRP A 77 -0.50 12.76 -4.62
C TRP A 77 -0.46 12.05 -5.98
N ILE A 78 -1.29 11.04 -6.12
CA ILE A 78 -1.48 10.27 -7.36
C ILE A 78 -2.96 10.33 -7.74
N HIS A 79 -3.27 10.50 -9.03
CA HIS A 79 -4.65 10.45 -9.51
C HIS A 79 -5.20 9.02 -9.39
N LEU A 80 -6.45 8.88 -9.00
CA LEU A 80 -7.12 7.59 -8.76
C LEU A 80 -7.00 6.63 -9.96
N SER A 81 -7.06 7.15 -11.20
CA SER A 81 -6.92 6.34 -12.42
C SER A 81 -5.56 5.64 -12.56
N GLN A 82 -4.54 6.11 -11.84
CA GLN A 82 -3.19 5.55 -11.83
C GLN A 82 -3.03 4.40 -10.80
N LEU A 83 -4.06 4.12 -10.01
CA LEU A 83 -4.07 3.07 -8.99
C LEU A 83 -4.77 1.81 -9.49
N SER A 84 -4.38 0.67 -8.93
CA SER A 84 -4.84 -0.66 -9.29
C SER A 84 -5.21 -1.47 -8.04
N LYS A 85 -6.14 -2.40 -8.22
CA LYS A 85 -6.50 -3.39 -7.19
C LYS A 85 -5.60 -4.63 -7.20
N LYS A 86 -4.63 -4.71 -8.11
CA LYS A 86 -3.71 -5.86 -8.21
C LYS A 86 -2.96 -6.03 -6.90
N LYS A 87 -2.93 -7.25 -6.37
CA LYS A 87 -2.18 -7.60 -5.18
C LYS A 87 -0.70 -7.74 -5.50
N ALA A 88 0.12 -6.95 -4.88
CA ALA A 88 1.57 -7.00 -5.00
C ALA A 88 2.24 -6.40 -3.76
N ALA A 89 3.44 -6.86 -3.49
CA ALA A 89 4.28 -6.40 -2.40
C ALA A 89 5.74 -6.33 -2.83
N ILE A 90 6.55 -5.67 -2.05
CA ILE A 90 8.01 -5.68 -2.19
C ILE A 90 8.64 -6.33 -0.96
N THR A 91 9.79 -6.95 -1.16
CA THR A 91 10.63 -7.46 -0.07
C THR A 91 11.24 -6.30 0.72
N ILE A 92 11.22 -6.39 2.04
CA ILE A 92 11.76 -5.34 2.94
C ILE A 92 13.06 -5.72 3.63
N ASP A 93 13.41 -7.01 3.64
CA ASP A 93 14.66 -7.50 4.20
C ASP A 93 15.74 -7.62 3.10
N ASP A 94 17.01 -7.52 3.47
CA ASP A 94 18.14 -7.55 2.52
C ASP A 94 18.25 -8.87 1.77
N ARG A 95 17.85 -9.97 2.41
CA ARG A 95 17.85 -11.32 1.83
C ARG A 95 16.57 -12.05 2.22
N VAL A 96 15.73 -12.32 1.24
CA VAL A 96 14.47 -13.04 1.44
C VAL A 96 14.52 -14.34 0.64
N ILE A 97 14.35 -15.48 1.31
CA ILE A 97 14.32 -16.78 0.64
C ILE A 97 12.92 -17.04 0.09
N LEU A 98 12.87 -17.38 -1.18
CA LEU A 98 11.68 -17.90 -1.86
C LEU A 98 11.71 -19.43 -1.77
N PHE A 99 10.75 -20.02 -1.08
CA PHE A 99 10.63 -21.46 -0.89
C PHE A 99 9.65 -22.11 -1.86
N LYS A 100 9.87 -23.40 -2.15
CA LYS A 100 8.95 -24.21 -2.96
C LYS A 100 7.59 -24.37 -2.27
N ASN A 101 7.57 -24.57 -0.95
CA ASN A 101 6.37 -24.73 -0.11
C ASN A 101 6.39 -23.75 1.07
N ALA A 102 5.25 -23.60 1.74
CA ALA A 102 5.06 -22.68 2.87
C ALA A 102 5.67 -23.23 4.18
N THR A 103 6.96 -23.52 4.18
CA THR A 103 7.72 -23.96 5.35
C THR A 103 9.20 -23.65 5.17
N ILE A 104 9.90 -23.36 6.26
CA ILE A 104 11.36 -23.12 6.27
C ILE A 104 12.18 -24.38 5.94
N PHE A 105 11.59 -25.55 6.04
CA PHE A 105 12.22 -26.84 5.70
C PHE A 105 12.08 -27.19 4.22
N SER A 106 11.36 -26.38 3.44
CA SER A 106 11.19 -26.58 2.02
C SER A 106 12.44 -26.20 1.22
N THR A 107 12.52 -26.71 -0.01
CA THR A 107 13.60 -26.38 -0.94
C THR A 107 13.61 -24.88 -1.25
N PRO A 108 14.72 -24.16 -1.03
CA PRO A 108 14.88 -22.79 -1.48
C PRO A 108 14.98 -22.73 -3.00
N LEU A 109 14.22 -21.84 -3.62
CA LEU A 109 14.19 -21.65 -5.08
C LEU A 109 15.05 -20.46 -5.53
N ALA A 110 15.09 -19.42 -4.73
CA ALA A 110 15.83 -18.19 -5.00
C ALA A 110 16.06 -17.39 -3.72
N VAL A 111 17.05 -16.52 -3.74
CA VAL A 111 17.26 -15.45 -2.76
C VAL A 111 16.92 -14.14 -3.41
N LEU A 112 16.02 -13.39 -2.80
CA LEU A 112 15.54 -12.11 -3.28
C LEU A 112 16.18 -10.98 -2.50
N GLU A 113 16.64 -9.96 -3.20
CA GLU A 113 17.15 -8.74 -2.59
C GLU A 113 16.01 -7.84 -2.12
N LYS A 114 16.30 -6.91 -1.24
CA LYS A 114 15.38 -5.85 -0.80
C LYS A 114 14.81 -5.07 -1.98
N GLY A 115 13.53 -4.70 -1.90
CA GLY A 115 12.83 -3.95 -2.96
C GLY A 115 12.39 -4.79 -4.15
N ARG A 116 12.52 -6.12 -4.09
CA ARG A 116 12.05 -7.00 -5.16
C ARG A 116 10.53 -7.05 -5.21
N LEU A 117 9.96 -6.71 -6.37
CA LEU A 117 8.51 -6.79 -6.60
C LEU A 117 8.05 -8.23 -6.71
N CYS A 118 7.03 -8.56 -5.93
CA CYS A 118 6.37 -9.86 -5.89
C CYS A 118 4.86 -9.68 -6.15
N LEU A 119 4.34 -10.32 -7.20
CA LEU A 119 2.90 -10.41 -7.42
C LEU A 119 2.32 -11.46 -6.47
N ILE A 120 1.29 -11.10 -5.73
CA ILE A 120 0.68 -11.96 -4.72
C ILE A 120 -0.42 -12.80 -5.35
N SER A 121 -0.33 -14.12 -5.19
CA SER A 121 -1.38 -15.06 -5.58
C SER A 121 -2.37 -15.28 -4.43
N LYS A 122 -1.85 -15.57 -3.23
CA LYS A 122 -2.62 -15.72 -1.98
C LYS A 122 -1.72 -15.55 -0.78
N CYS A 123 -2.29 -15.14 0.35
CA CYS A 123 -1.63 -15.10 1.65
C CYS A 123 -2.46 -15.84 2.69
N GLY A 124 -1.77 -16.60 3.56
CA GLY A 124 -2.28 -17.09 4.82
C GLY A 124 -1.83 -16.19 5.98
N GLU A 125 -1.76 -16.75 7.18
CA GLU A 125 -1.31 -16.01 8.37
C GLU A 125 0.19 -15.69 8.32
N GLU A 126 1.01 -16.67 7.96
CA GLU A 126 2.48 -16.53 7.99
C GLU A 126 3.14 -16.48 6.61
N TRP A 127 2.50 -17.03 5.58
CA TRP A 127 3.08 -17.22 4.26
C TRP A 127 2.23 -16.65 3.15
N CYS A 128 2.91 -16.07 2.14
CA CYS A 128 2.31 -15.64 0.89
C CYS A 128 2.89 -16.40 -0.30
N LYS A 129 2.01 -16.88 -1.18
CA LYS A 129 2.40 -17.43 -2.48
C LYS A 129 2.57 -16.28 -3.46
N VAL A 130 3.75 -16.20 -4.06
CA VAL A 130 4.14 -15.07 -4.91
C VAL A 130 4.71 -15.54 -6.24
N LYS A 131 4.66 -14.61 -7.21
CA LYS A 131 5.40 -14.70 -8.48
C LYS A 131 6.33 -13.50 -8.57
N THR A 132 7.62 -13.77 -8.83
CA THR A 132 8.64 -12.73 -9.07
C THR A 132 9.55 -13.16 -10.22
N GLY A 133 9.55 -12.40 -11.33
CA GLY A 133 10.21 -12.82 -12.55
C GLY A 133 9.69 -14.17 -13.04
N LYS A 134 10.60 -15.12 -13.28
CA LYS A 134 10.29 -16.50 -13.67
C LYS A 134 9.95 -17.44 -12.51
N TYR A 135 10.19 -17.01 -11.27
CA TYR A 135 10.01 -17.86 -10.09
C TYR A 135 8.61 -17.74 -9.49
N LYS A 136 8.09 -18.85 -9.00
CA LYS A 136 6.88 -18.93 -8.19
C LYS A 136 7.19 -19.73 -6.93
N GLY A 137 6.76 -19.23 -5.78
CA GLY A 137 7.02 -19.90 -4.50
C GLY A 137 6.39 -19.16 -3.33
N TRP A 138 6.92 -19.43 -2.14
CA TRP A 138 6.39 -18.93 -0.89
C TRP A 138 7.41 -18.08 -0.15
N ILE A 139 6.96 -16.96 0.38
CA ILE A 139 7.73 -16.02 1.20
C ILE A 139 7.01 -15.83 2.52
N LYS A 140 7.74 -15.63 3.62
CA LYS A 140 7.16 -15.20 4.88
C LYS A 140 6.49 -13.83 4.72
N LYS A 141 5.26 -13.73 5.16
CA LYS A 141 4.43 -12.52 5.06
C LYS A 141 5.10 -11.30 5.70
N GLN A 142 5.80 -11.49 6.82
CA GLN A 142 6.52 -10.44 7.56
C GLN A 142 7.65 -9.77 6.75
N SER A 143 8.18 -10.46 5.72
CA SER A 143 9.23 -9.93 4.84
C SER A 143 8.68 -9.15 3.64
N LEU A 144 7.37 -8.90 3.61
CA LEU A 144 6.66 -8.22 2.52
C LEU A 144 5.98 -6.94 2.99
N TRP A 145 6.08 -5.90 2.20
CA TRP A 145 5.34 -4.64 2.36
C TRP A 145 4.50 -4.38 1.12
N GLY A 146 3.19 -4.22 1.30
CA GLY A 146 2.29 -3.96 0.17
C GLY A 146 0.89 -4.51 0.34
N LYS A 147 0.20 -4.63 -0.80
CA LYS A 147 -1.17 -5.16 -0.89
C LYS A 147 -1.14 -6.69 -0.95
N LEU A 148 -1.43 -7.31 0.17
CA LEU A 148 -1.45 -8.76 0.34
C LEU A 148 -2.83 -9.39 0.14
#